data_1e58fb9027ac3d05e8ff4c952572be00
#
_entry.id   1e58fb9027ac3d05e8ff4c952572be00
#
_cell.length_a   1.000
_cell.length_b   1.000
_cell.length_c   1.000
_cell.angle_alpha   90.00
_cell.angle_beta   90.00
_cell.angle_gamma   90.00
#
_symmetry.space_group_name_H-M   'P 1'
#
loop_
_entity.id
_entity.type
_entity.pdbx_description
1 polymer ?
#
loop_
_entity_poly.entity_id
_entity_poly.type
_entity_poly.pdbx_seq_one_letter_code
_entity_poly.pdbx_strand_id
1 'polypeptide(L)'
;MAQLKGRRRHLYPLVALALGTGMRRGELLNLSWRNVDFLRGVIHVVNTKTARDRIIPMSQSVREVLIEQRQTQEGDLVFASRRIAKRRMDEGLVDVKKGFVAACIDAGIDDFHFHDLRHTFATRLGDAGCNATTIARLLGHSNIQMSMRYTRV
;
A
#
# COMPACT_ATOMS: atom_id res chain seq x y z
N MET A 1 -10.35 -10.13 -1.39
CA MET A 1 -10.88 -9.13 -0.42
C MET A 1 -11.89 -9.73 0.57
N ALA A 2 -12.78 -10.64 0.16
CA ALA A 2 -13.76 -11.26 1.08
C ALA A 2 -13.11 -11.95 2.29
N GLN A 3 -12.02 -12.68 2.11
CA GLN A 3 -11.30 -13.38 3.18
C GLN A 3 -10.69 -12.44 4.24
N LEU A 4 -10.42 -11.18 3.88
CA LEU A 4 -9.89 -10.19 4.82
C LEU A 4 -10.96 -9.53 5.68
N LYS A 5 -12.26 -9.73 5.38
CA LYS A 5 -13.37 -9.23 6.21
C LYS A 5 -13.64 -10.10 7.44
N GLY A 6 -13.13 -11.34 7.47
CA GLY A 6 -13.26 -12.27 8.59
C GLY A 6 -12.12 -12.18 9.62
N ARG A 7 -11.51 -13.32 9.93
CA ARG A 7 -10.45 -13.48 10.95
C ARG A 7 -9.26 -12.52 10.78
N ARG A 8 -8.95 -12.06 9.52
CA ARG A 8 -7.83 -11.18 9.19
C ARG A 8 -8.27 -9.77 8.81
N ARG A 9 -9.37 -9.30 9.36
CA ARG A 9 -9.94 -7.97 9.11
C ARG A 9 -8.92 -6.83 9.27
N HIS A 10 -7.98 -6.97 10.19
CA HIS A 10 -6.92 -6.00 10.44
C HIS A 10 -5.94 -5.81 9.24
N LEU A 11 -5.85 -6.76 8.32
CA LEU A 11 -5.02 -6.65 7.11
C LEU A 11 -5.74 -5.94 5.97
N TYR A 12 -7.07 -5.86 6.02
CA TYR A 12 -7.87 -5.29 4.94
C TYR A 12 -7.45 -3.87 4.56
N PRO A 13 -7.31 -2.91 5.49
CA PRO A 13 -6.91 -1.55 5.14
C PRO A 13 -5.53 -1.49 4.50
N LEU A 14 -4.58 -2.27 4.99
CA LEU A 14 -3.22 -2.33 4.45
C LEU A 14 -3.18 -2.87 3.02
N VAL A 15 -3.90 -3.97 2.76
CA VAL A 15 -3.99 -4.57 1.41
C VAL A 15 -4.75 -3.65 0.47
N ALA A 16 -5.83 -3.02 0.92
CA ALA A 16 -6.61 -2.08 0.12
C ALA A 16 -5.76 -0.85 -0.29
N LEU A 17 -4.98 -0.29 0.64
CA LEU A 17 -4.05 0.78 0.32
C LEU A 17 -2.94 0.33 -0.64
N ALA A 18 -2.35 -0.85 -0.42
CA ALA A 18 -1.32 -1.39 -1.32
C ALA A 18 -1.84 -1.50 -2.75
N LEU A 19 -3.05 -2.05 -2.94
CA LEU A 19 -3.72 -2.20 -4.24
C LEU A 19 -4.15 -0.87 -4.86
N GLY A 20 -4.49 0.13 -4.05
CA GLY A 20 -5.00 1.42 -4.51
C GLY A 20 -3.93 2.50 -4.69
N THR A 21 -2.70 2.28 -4.20
CA THR A 21 -1.63 3.28 -4.22
C THR A 21 -0.31 2.77 -4.83
N GLY A 22 -0.12 1.46 -4.89
CA GLY A 22 1.14 0.85 -5.30
C GLY A 22 2.33 1.15 -4.35
N MET A 23 2.08 1.64 -3.15
CA MET A 23 3.13 1.90 -2.15
C MET A 23 3.86 0.62 -1.76
N ARG A 24 5.16 0.75 -1.47
CA ARG A 24 5.94 -0.35 -0.93
C ARG A 24 5.47 -0.69 0.49
N ARG A 25 5.62 -1.94 0.92
CA ARG A 25 5.23 -2.36 2.28
C ARG A 25 5.84 -1.46 3.37
N GLY A 26 7.12 -1.15 3.27
CA GLY A 26 7.77 -0.26 4.24
C GLY A 26 7.21 1.16 4.24
N GLU A 27 6.84 1.69 3.07
CA GLU A 27 6.20 3.01 2.96
C GLU A 27 4.81 3.01 3.62
N LEU A 28 4.03 1.96 3.41
CA LEU A 28 2.71 1.80 4.04
C LEU A 28 2.80 1.72 5.55
N LEU A 29 3.73 0.90 6.07
CA LEU A 29 3.89 0.70 7.51
C LEU A 29 4.45 1.93 8.24
N ASN A 30 5.17 2.79 7.52
CA ASN A 30 5.67 4.07 8.05
C ASN A 30 4.80 5.27 7.66
N LEU A 31 3.64 5.03 7.05
CA LEU A 31 2.72 6.10 6.67
C LEU A 31 2.17 6.80 7.91
N SER A 32 2.45 8.10 8.03
CA SER A 32 1.93 8.96 9.08
C SER A 32 0.71 9.75 8.61
N TRP A 33 -0.22 10.02 9.50
CA TRP A 33 -1.40 10.84 9.21
C TRP A 33 -1.08 12.23 8.71
N ARG A 34 0.05 12.83 9.11
CA ARG A 34 0.52 14.13 8.59
C ARG A 34 0.80 14.11 7.09
N ASN A 35 1.01 12.92 6.51
CA ASN A 35 1.28 12.72 5.09
C ASN A 35 0.01 12.39 4.29
N VAL A 36 -1.15 12.36 4.93
CA VAL A 36 -2.45 12.09 4.29
C VAL A 36 -3.23 13.40 4.24
N ASP A 37 -3.33 13.98 3.06
CA ASP A 37 -4.09 15.21 2.84
C ASP A 37 -5.48 14.86 2.28
N PHE A 38 -6.46 14.80 3.17
CA PHE A 38 -7.84 14.53 2.79
C PHE A 38 -8.49 15.66 2.00
N LEU A 39 -8.05 16.91 2.20
CA LEU A 39 -8.61 18.06 1.49
C LEU A 39 -8.21 18.02 0.01
N ARG A 40 -6.93 17.82 -0.26
CA ARG A 40 -6.40 17.72 -1.62
C ARG A 40 -6.58 16.32 -2.24
N GLY A 41 -6.95 15.34 -1.45
CA GLY A 41 -7.12 13.95 -1.91
C GLY A 41 -5.81 13.29 -2.30
N VAL A 42 -4.72 13.51 -1.56
CA VAL A 42 -3.39 12.99 -1.88
C VAL A 42 -2.67 12.39 -0.67
N ILE A 43 -1.76 11.46 -0.96
CA ILE A 43 -0.81 10.90 0.01
C ILE A 43 0.60 11.35 -0.39
N HIS A 44 1.34 11.93 0.54
CA HIS A 44 2.74 12.28 0.39
C HIS A 44 3.61 11.11 0.83
N VAL A 45 4.35 10.51 -0.09
CA VAL A 45 5.31 9.46 0.23
C VAL A 45 6.69 10.07 0.34
N VAL A 46 7.17 10.17 1.57
CA VAL A 46 8.50 10.71 1.89
C VAL A 46 9.47 9.55 2.06
N ASN A 47 10.54 9.55 1.29
CA ASN A 47 11.55 8.50 1.34
C ASN A 47 12.85 9.00 1.98
N THR A 48 13.24 8.33 3.06
CA THR A 48 14.40 8.72 3.86
C THR A 48 15.75 8.19 3.34
N LYS A 49 15.77 7.28 2.37
CA LYS A 49 17.03 6.58 2.02
C LYS A 49 17.49 6.63 0.55
N THR A 50 16.64 6.60 -0.45
CA THR A 50 17.12 6.50 -1.86
C THR A 50 16.08 6.84 -2.92
N ALA A 51 14.82 7.01 -2.60
CA ALA A 51 13.79 7.31 -3.58
C ALA A 51 13.33 8.77 -3.45
N ARG A 52 12.90 9.34 -4.57
CA ARG A 52 12.36 10.70 -4.59
C ARG A 52 11.00 10.73 -3.88
N ASP A 53 10.75 11.80 -3.15
CA ASP A 53 9.43 12.10 -2.64
C ASP A 53 8.42 12.14 -3.78
N ARG A 54 7.23 11.62 -3.52
CA ARG A 54 6.17 11.59 -4.52
C ARG A 54 4.81 11.76 -3.91
N ILE A 55 3.89 12.24 -4.72
CA ILE A 55 2.49 12.44 -4.37
C ILE A 55 1.67 11.38 -5.10
N ILE A 56 0.80 10.68 -4.37
CA ILE A 56 -0.12 9.69 -4.92
C ILE A 56 -1.54 10.21 -4.72
N PRO A 57 -2.32 10.41 -5.79
CA PRO A 57 -3.74 10.75 -5.68
C PRO A 57 -4.52 9.60 -5.01
N MET A 58 -5.44 9.95 -4.13
CA MET A 58 -6.35 8.98 -3.51
C MET A 58 -7.55 8.72 -4.42
N SER A 59 -7.80 7.46 -4.74
CA SER A 59 -9.12 7.07 -5.26
C SER A 59 -10.16 7.17 -4.15
N GLN A 60 -11.44 7.20 -4.53
CA GLN A 60 -12.54 7.21 -3.55
C GLN A 60 -12.44 6.03 -2.57
N SER A 61 -12.14 4.83 -3.07
CA SER A 61 -11.99 3.64 -2.22
C SER A 61 -10.82 3.73 -1.24
N VAL A 62 -9.68 4.32 -1.64
CA VAL A 62 -8.55 4.57 -0.74
C VAL A 62 -8.92 5.58 0.33
N ARG A 63 -9.64 6.64 -0.04
CA ARG A 63 -10.11 7.67 0.88
C ARG A 63 -11.04 7.09 1.95
N GLU A 64 -12.01 6.27 1.55
CA GLU A 64 -12.95 5.62 2.47
C GLU A 64 -12.24 4.72 3.47
N VAL A 65 -11.30 3.90 3.00
CA VAL A 65 -10.48 3.03 3.87
C VAL A 65 -9.66 3.86 4.87
N LEU A 66 -9.08 4.99 4.45
CA LEU A 66 -8.32 5.85 5.34
C LEU A 66 -9.19 6.57 6.37
N ILE A 67 -10.41 6.98 6.00
CA ILE A 67 -11.38 7.57 6.93
C ILE A 67 -11.79 6.54 8.00
N GLU A 68 -12.12 5.31 7.59
CA GLU A 68 -12.46 4.23 8.54
C GLU A 68 -11.26 3.92 9.45
N GLN A 69 -10.06 3.85 8.89
CA GLN A 69 -8.83 3.60 9.63
C GLN A 69 -8.56 4.70 10.67
N ARG A 70 -8.82 5.97 10.33
CA ARG A 70 -8.63 7.11 11.24
C ARG A 70 -9.53 7.04 12.47
N GLN A 71 -10.72 6.48 12.33
CA GLN A 71 -11.65 6.32 13.45
C GLN A 71 -11.22 5.23 14.45
N THR A 72 -10.39 4.28 14.00
CA THR A 72 -10.02 3.09 14.78
C THR A 72 -8.57 3.12 15.29
N GLN A 73 -7.75 4.05 14.81
CA GLN A 73 -6.33 4.15 15.14
C GLN A 73 -6.02 5.42 15.93
N GLU A 74 -5.34 5.22 17.05
CA GLU A 74 -4.75 6.30 17.84
C GLU A 74 -3.26 6.44 17.50
N GLY A 75 -2.73 7.66 17.56
CA GLY A 75 -1.32 7.98 17.31
C GLY A 75 -1.04 8.46 15.89
N ASP A 76 0.27 8.64 15.59
CA ASP A 76 0.73 9.31 14.37
C ASP A 76 0.75 8.43 13.13
N LEU A 77 0.84 7.10 13.29
CA LEU A 77 0.92 6.16 12.20
C LEU A 77 -0.46 5.66 11.77
N VAL A 78 -0.66 5.55 10.45
CA VAL A 78 -1.89 4.99 9.88
C VAL A 78 -2.05 3.51 10.24
N PHE A 79 -0.97 2.77 10.32
CA PHE A 79 -0.94 1.34 10.65
C PHE A 79 -0.13 1.06 11.92
N ALA A 80 -0.51 1.67 13.02
CA ALA A 80 0.05 1.33 14.33
C ALA A 80 -0.52 -0.01 14.81
N SER A 81 0.32 -1.01 15.06
CA SER A 81 -0.12 -2.20 15.77
C SER A 81 -0.06 -1.94 17.27
N ARG A 82 -1.13 -2.25 18.01
CA ARG A 82 -1.13 -2.22 19.49
C ARG A 82 -0.02 -3.09 20.12
N ARG A 83 0.49 -4.08 19.38
CA ARG A 83 1.64 -4.90 19.77
C ARG A 83 2.99 -4.24 19.48
N ILE A 84 3.08 -3.35 18.49
CA ILE A 84 4.34 -2.69 18.08
C ILE A 84 4.75 -1.62 19.10
N ALA A 85 3.83 -0.99 19.81
CA ALA A 85 4.14 -0.02 20.88
C ALA A 85 4.98 -0.62 22.03
N LYS A 86 5.05 -1.95 22.14
CA LYS A 86 5.81 -2.69 23.17
C LYS A 86 6.98 -3.52 22.65
N ARG A 87 7.13 -3.71 21.33
CA ARG A 87 8.20 -4.51 20.72
C ARG A 87 8.78 -3.80 19.49
N ARG A 88 10.10 -3.95 19.27
CA ARG A 88 10.89 -3.34 18.19
C ARG A 88 10.19 -3.40 16.82
N MET A 89 10.35 -2.33 16.03
CA MET A 89 9.76 -2.13 14.67
C MET A 89 9.86 -3.34 13.71
N ASP A 90 10.86 -4.20 13.90
CA ASP A 90 11.14 -5.34 13.02
C ASP A 90 10.12 -6.50 13.17
N GLU A 91 9.54 -6.69 14.35
CA GLU A 91 8.60 -7.79 14.60
C GLU A 91 7.20 -7.54 14.03
N GLY A 92 6.77 -6.29 13.92
CA GLY A 92 5.50 -5.93 13.30
C GLY A 92 5.48 -6.18 11.79
N LEU A 93 6.62 -6.03 11.12
CA LEU A 93 6.80 -6.32 9.70
C LEU A 93 6.68 -7.82 9.38
N VAL A 94 7.13 -8.67 10.29
CA VAL A 94 7.08 -10.12 10.14
C VAL A 94 5.65 -10.65 10.25
N ASP A 95 4.85 -10.08 11.14
CA ASP A 95 3.47 -10.52 11.38
C ASP A 95 2.56 -10.20 10.17
N VAL A 96 2.72 -9.02 9.55
CA VAL A 96 1.99 -8.65 8.32
C VAL A 96 2.30 -9.60 7.16
N LYS A 97 3.56 -9.99 6.98
CA LYS A 97 3.93 -10.93 5.92
C LYS A 97 3.30 -12.31 6.13
N LYS A 98 3.41 -12.86 7.35
CA LYS A 98 2.81 -14.15 7.71
C LYS A 98 1.29 -14.11 7.58
N GLY A 99 0.65 -13.06 8.08
CA GLY A 99 -0.79 -12.87 7.99
C GLY A 99 -1.29 -12.78 6.54
N PHE A 100 -0.54 -12.10 5.68
CA PHE A 100 -0.87 -11.98 4.27
C PHE A 100 -0.77 -13.31 3.53
N VAL A 101 0.35 -14.05 3.72
CA VAL A 101 0.53 -15.40 3.13
C VAL A 101 -0.59 -16.32 3.56
N ALA A 102 -0.93 -16.35 4.85
CA ALA A 102 -2.02 -17.16 5.35
C ALA A 102 -3.40 -16.74 4.77
N ALA A 103 -3.60 -15.44 4.50
CA ALA A 103 -4.81 -14.96 3.84
C ALA A 103 -4.90 -15.41 2.37
N CYS A 104 -3.76 -15.46 1.66
CA CYS A 104 -3.68 -15.99 0.31
C CYS A 104 -4.02 -17.48 0.27
N ILE A 105 -3.45 -18.28 1.19
CA ILE A 105 -3.74 -19.72 1.31
C ILE A 105 -5.25 -19.95 1.55
N ASP A 106 -5.84 -19.22 2.50
CA ASP A 106 -7.29 -19.32 2.78
C ASP A 106 -8.17 -18.91 1.59
N ALA A 107 -7.64 -18.07 0.71
CA ALA A 107 -8.32 -17.62 -0.50
C ALA A 107 -8.07 -18.52 -1.72
N GLY A 108 -7.26 -19.59 -1.58
CA GLY A 108 -6.85 -20.43 -2.71
C GLY A 108 -5.98 -19.70 -3.73
N ILE A 109 -5.21 -18.70 -3.28
CA ILE A 109 -4.30 -17.93 -4.13
C ILE A 109 -2.89 -18.42 -3.88
N ASP A 110 -2.31 -19.10 -4.86
CA ASP A 110 -0.96 -19.61 -4.80
C ASP A 110 0.05 -18.60 -5.37
N ASP A 111 1.30 -18.71 -4.90
CA ASP A 111 2.46 -17.94 -5.39
C ASP A 111 2.22 -16.42 -5.49
N PHE A 112 1.51 -15.84 -4.49
CA PHE A 112 1.21 -14.42 -4.45
C PHE A 112 1.82 -13.78 -3.20
N HIS A 113 2.69 -12.80 -3.44
CA HIS A 113 3.43 -12.10 -2.41
C HIS A 113 2.89 -10.68 -2.18
N PHE A 114 3.18 -10.09 -1.04
CA PHE A 114 2.72 -8.72 -0.74
C PHE A 114 3.18 -7.69 -1.78
N HIS A 115 4.36 -7.89 -2.39
CA HIS A 115 4.88 -7.00 -3.43
C HIS A 115 4.07 -7.06 -4.72
N ASP A 116 3.37 -8.15 -4.98
CA ASP A 116 2.55 -8.33 -6.18
C ASP A 116 1.30 -7.44 -6.18
N LEU A 117 0.88 -6.96 -5.00
CA LEU A 117 -0.15 -5.92 -4.89
C LEU A 117 0.27 -4.63 -5.62
N ARG A 118 1.55 -4.27 -5.54
CA ARG A 118 2.11 -3.13 -6.26
C ARG A 118 2.20 -3.40 -7.77
N HIS A 119 2.56 -4.60 -8.17
CA HIS A 119 2.52 -5.01 -9.58
C HIS A 119 1.09 -4.95 -10.11
N THR A 120 0.12 -5.42 -9.35
CA THR A 120 -1.31 -5.34 -9.70
C THR A 120 -1.76 -3.89 -9.89
N PHE A 121 -1.36 -2.96 -9.00
CA PHE A 121 -1.65 -1.53 -9.18
C PHE A 121 -1.05 -1.00 -10.49
N ALA A 122 0.22 -1.30 -10.77
CA ALA A 122 0.90 -0.86 -11.98
C ALA A 122 0.24 -1.40 -13.26
N THR A 123 -0.13 -2.69 -13.27
CA THR A 123 -0.83 -3.33 -14.38
C THR A 123 -2.18 -2.66 -14.64
N ARG A 124 -2.96 -2.40 -13.58
CA ARG A 124 -4.25 -1.70 -13.70
C ARG A 124 -4.11 -0.30 -14.29
N LEU A 125 -3.05 0.42 -13.94
CA LEU A 125 -2.77 1.73 -14.54
C LEU A 125 -2.43 1.60 -16.03
N GLY A 126 -1.62 0.61 -16.40
CA GLY A 126 -1.30 0.34 -17.80
C GLY A 126 -2.53 -0.07 -18.62
N ASP A 127 -3.37 -0.94 -18.07
CA ASP A 127 -4.64 -1.35 -18.68
C ASP A 127 -5.62 -0.18 -18.85
N ALA A 128 -5.57 0.79 -17.94
CA ALA A 128 -6.32 2.05 -18.03
C ALA A 128 -5.68 3.10 -18.99
N GLY A 129 -4.61 2.73 -19.72
CA GLY A 129 -3.97 3.60 -20.69
C GLY A 129 -2.95 4.59 -20.12
N CYS A 130 -2.54 4.45 -18.86
CA CYS A 130 -1.49 5.30 -18.30
C CYS A 130 -0.15 5.01 -18.98
N ASN A 131 0.59 6.07 -19.35
CA ASN A 131 1.93 5.91 -19.91
C ASN A 131 2.98 5.55 -18.84
N ALA A 132 4.13 5.02 -19.30
CA ALA A 132 5.21 4.56 -18.43
C ALA A 132 5.74 5.66 -17.50
N THR A 133 5.76 6.92 -17.93
CA THR A 133 6.22 8.05 -17.13
C THR A 133 5.30 8.29 -15.93
N THR A 134 4.00 8.27 -16.14
CA THR A 134 3.01 8.42 -15.06
C THR A 134 3.13 7.27 -14.06
N ILE A 135 3.21 6.03 -14.55
CA ILE A 135 3.37 4.84 -13.72
C ILE A 135 4.67 4.93 -12.91
N ALA A 136 5.80 5.33 -13.54
CA ALA A 136 7.08 5.50 -12.88
C ALA A 136 7.03 6.54 -11.76
N ARG A 137 6.36 7.68 -11.99
CA ARG A 137 6.19 8.74 -10.98
C ARG A 137 5.38 8.26 -9.78
N LEU A 138 4.22 7.62 -10.01
CA LEU A 138 3.36 7.13 -8.94
C LEU A 138 4.04 6.04 -8.11
N LEU A 139 4.78 5.15 -8.76
CA LEU A 139 5.50 4.08 -8.09
C LEU A 139 6.82 4.54 -7.47
N GLY A 140 7.40 5.66 -7.89
CA GLY A 140 8.74 6.09 -7.49
C GLY A 140 9.83 5.15 -8.03
N HIS A 141 9.73 4.80 -9.31
CA HIS A 141 10.78 4.09 -10.02
C HIS A 141 11.89 5.07 -10.42
N SER A 142 13.14 4.73 -10.10
CA SER A 142 14.31 5.50 -10.50
C SER A 142 14.62 5.39 -12.00
N ASN A 143 14.22 4.26 -12.61
CA ASN A 143 14.36 3.98 -14.03
C ASN A 143 13.00 3.73 -14.67
N ILE A 144 12.66 4.47 -15.73
CA ILE A 144 11.41 4.35 -16.45
C ILE A 144 11.22 2.96 -17.09
N GLN A 145 12.30 2.28 -17.46
CA GLN A 145 12.24 0.92 -18.02
C GLN A 145 11.52 -0.06 -17.11
N MET A 146 11.59 0.15 -15.77
CA MET A 146 10.83 -0.65 -14.81
C MET A 146 9.31 -0.53 -14.99
N SER A 147 8.84 0.58 -15.55
CA SER A 147 7.42 0.85 -15.78
C SER A 147 6.96 0.52 -17.20
N MET A 148 7.87 0.41 -18.17
CA MET A 148 7.53 0.11 -19.56
C MET A 148 6.82 -1.23 -19.72
N ARG A 149 7.15 -2.21 -18.86
CA ARG A 149 6.51 -3.54 -18.89
C ARG A 149 4.99 -3.52 -18.59
N TYR A 150 4.47 -2.43 -18.03
CA TYR A 150 3.05 -2.28 -17.71
C TYR A 150 2.28 -1.52 -18.79
N THR A 151 2.95 -0.90 -19.74
CA THR A 151 2.31 -0.19 -20.84
C THR A 151 2.15 -1.13 -22.04
N ARG A 152 0.95 -1.14 -22.61
CA ARG A 152 0.73 -1.80 -23.89
C ARG A 152 1.36 -0.93 -24.98
N VAL A 153 2.21 -1.51 -25.79
CA VAL A 153 2.77 -0.90 -27.02
C VAL A 153 1.68 -0.91 -28.09
#